data_4f6137fe3a8cea2223171109c77cb67b
#
_entry.id   4f6137fe3a8cea2223171109c77cb67b
#
_cell.length_a   1.000
_cell.length_b   1.000
_cell.length_c   1.000
_cell.angle_alpha   90.00
_cell.angle_beta   90.00
_cell.angle_gamma   90.00
#
_symmetry.space_group_name_H-M   'P 1'
#
loop_
_entity.id
_entity.type
_entity.pdbx_description
1 polymer ?
#
loop_
_entity_poly.entity_id
_entity_poly.type
_entity_poly.pdbx_seq_one_letter_code
_entity_poly.pdbx_strand_id
1 'polypeptide(L)'
;RTTGLSPRSRSVRWVIASLVASAAVEAALLPVNAWAFSRVTSAGLVLNLVAVPVMGLVQICGICVSVLSGVEFMARPAGWIGHLAAVALVDSARLVEAVPSLAIRVPPPPVPLVLTYYVALGAALWMRGLPRLGSVVVAGAAAAGLVSGQPAGWLAPVPDSRSLRVTAFDVGQADATLLEFPNRSTLLVDAGGVPFGSTAFDVGSRVLSPALWARGLRRLDTLVLTHGDPDHIGGGPAIVDDFAPSEVWEGIPVPHHRGLQALLAQVREA
;
A
#
# COMPACT_ATOMS: atom_id res chain seq x y z
N ARG A 1 -34.19 3.80 -37.31
CA ARG A 1 -34.11 5.05 -36.50
C ARG A 1 -33.03 4.87 -35.47
N THR A 2 -31.81 5.35 -35.77
CA THR A 2 -30.72 5.45 -34.81
C THR A 2 -31.01 6.65 -33.92
N THR A 3 -31.56 6.40 -32.73
CA THR A 3 -31.70 7.41 -31.68
C THR A 3 -30.34 7.84 -31.23
N GLY A 4 -29.79 8.88 -31.87
CA GLY A 4 -28.53 9.48 -31.49
C GLY A 4 -28.66 10.06 -30.07
N LEU A 5 -28.01 9.42 -29.11
CA LEU A 5 -27.93 9.90 -27.73
C LEU A 5 -27.30 11.29 -27.71
N SER A 6 -27.84 12.20 -26.90
CA SER A 6 -27.28 13.54 -26.75
C SER A 6 -25.81 13.48 -26.26
N PRO A 7 -24.97 14.47 -26.61
CA PRO A 7 -23.57 14.49 -26.13
C PRO A 7 -23.46 14.37 -24.62
N ARG A 8 -24.32 14.98 -23.83
CA ARG A 8 -24.40 14.86 -22.37
C ARG A 8 -24.64 13.42 -21.93
N SER A 9 -25.50 12.66 -22.58
CA SER A 9 -25.78 11.27 -22.22
C SER A 9 -24.60 10.35 -22.55
N ARG A 10 -23.81 10.67 -23.58
CA ARG A 10 -22.57 9.92 -23.91
C ARG A 10 -21.49 10.13 -22.86
N SER A 11 -21.24 11.37 -22.44
CA SER A 11 -20.24 11.69 -21.39
C SER A 11 -20.60 11.05 -20.06
N VAL A 12 -21.86 11.13 -19.63
CA VAL A 12 -22.32 10.49 -18.38
C VAL A 12 -22.14 8.97 -18.44
N ARG A 13 -22.49 8.34 -19.56
CA ARG A 13 -22.31 6.89 -19.74
C ARG A 13 -20.83 6.49 -19.72
N TRP A 14 -19.96 7.29 -20.32
CA TRP A 14 -18.52 7.05 -20.29
C TRP A 14 -17.98 7.12 -18.85
N VAL A 15 -18.35 8.15 -18.08
CA VAL A 15 -17.94 8.28 -16.68
C VAL A 15 -18.41 7.09 -15.85
N ILE A 16 -19.69 6.71 -15.99
CA ILE A 16 -20.24 5.55 -15.26
C ILE A 16 -19.49 4.27 -15.66
N ALA A 17 -19.26 4.04 -16.95
CA ALA A 17 -18.55 2.85 -17.43
C ALA A 17 -17.11 2.80 -16.90
N SER A 18 -16.41 3.94 -16.88
CA SER A 18 -15.05 4.04 -16.33
C SER A 18 -15.02 3.76 -14.82
N LEU A 19 -15.97 4.30 -14.06
CA LEU A 19 -16.07 4.04 -12.62
C LEU A 19 -16.38 2.57 -12.33
N VAL A 20 -17.31 1.97 -13.07
CA VAL A 20 -17.66 0.55 -12.92
C VAL A 20 -16.47 -0.34 -13.29
N ALA A 21 -15.76 -0.02 -14.37
CA ALA A 21 -14.56 -0.76 -14.76
C ALA A 21 -13.45 -0.65 -13.70
N SER A 22 -13.18 0.56 -13.19
CA SER A 22 -12.20 0.77 -12.12
C SER A 22 -12.59 0.04 -10.83
N ALA A 23 -13.87 0.09 -10.43
CA ALA A 23 -14.37 -0.63 -9.27
C ALA A 23 -14.24 -2.15 -9.43
N ALA A 24 -14.50 -2.67 -10.62
CA ALA A 24 -14.34 -4.09 -10.92
C ALA A 24 -12.86 -4.54 -10.84
N VAL A 25 -11.95 -3.73 -11.36
CA VAL A 25 -10.51 -3.98 -11.29
C VAL A 25 -10.01 -3.90 -9.84
N GLU A 26 -10.40 -2.87 -9.09
CA GLU A 26 -10.01 -2.74 -7.67
C GLU A 26 -10.56 -3.91 -6.84
N ALA A 27 -11.83 -4.30 -7.06
CA ALA A 27 -12.40 -5.47 -6.40
C ALA A 27 -11.63 -6.75 -6.76
N ALA A 28 -11.28 -6.95 -8.03
CA ALA A 28 -10.51 -8.12 -8.44
C ALA A 28 -9.09 -8.15 -7.85
N LEU A 29 -8.45 -6.99 -7.70
CA LEU A 29 -7.08 -6.87 -7.20
C LEU A 29 -6.99 -6.69 -5.67
N LEU A 30 -8.11 -6.44 -4.97
CA LEU A 30 -8.12 -6.14 -3.55
C LEU A 30 -7.33 -7.15 -2.70
N PRO A 31 -7.53 -8.49 -2.81
CA PRO A 31 -6.76 -9.44 -2.01
C PRO A 31 -5.28 -9.48 -2.40
N VAL A 32 -4.97 -9.31 -3.69
CA VAL A 32 -3.58 -9.29 -4.18
C VAL A 32 -2.84 -8.08 -3.64
N ASN A 33 -3.46 -6.90 -3.69
CA ASN A 33 -2.88 -5.67 -3.16
C ASN A 33 -2.66 -5.76 -1.64
N ALA A 34 -3.64 -6.28 -0.90
CA ALA A 34 -3.50 -6.50 0.54
C ALA A 34 -2.38 -7.49 0.87
N TRP A 35 -2.25 -8.58 0.09
CA TRP A 35 -1.28 -9.64 0.34
C TRP A 35 0.14 -9.26 -0.10
N ALA A 36 0.29 -8.70 -1.31
CA ALA A 36 1.62 -8.41 -1.88
C ALA A 36 2.19 -7.07 -1.43
N PHE A 37 1.33 -6.07 -1.18
CA PHE A 37 1.78 -4.71 -0.88
C PHE A 37 1.36 -4.23 0.51
N SER A 38 0.64 -5.05 1.28
CA SER A 38 0.10 -4.67 2.60
C SER A 38 -0.67 -3.35 2.55
N ARG A 39 -1.41 -3.13 1.45
CA ARG A 39 -2.08 -1.87 1.17
C ARG A 39 -3.36 -2.10 0.36
N VAL A 40 -4.43 -1.40 0.74
CA VAL A 40 -5.68 -1.33 -0.02
C VAL A 40 -5.90 0.12 -0.42
N THR A 41 -6.18 0.37 -1.69
CA THR A 41 -6.41 1.72 -2.20
C THR A 41 -7.76 1.81 -2.90
N SER A 42 -8.43 2.94 -2.72
CA SER A 42 -9.62 3.34 -3.48
C SER A 42 -9.31 4.50 -4.46
N ALA A 43 -8.07 4.93 -4.52
CA ALA A 43 -7.63 6.06 -5.33
C ALA A 43 -7.91 5.84 -6.83
N GLY A 44 -7.75 4.60 -7.31
CA GLY A 44 -7.98 4.27 -8.71
C GLY A 44 -9.40 4.56 -9.19
N LEU A 45 -10.42 4.53 -8.31
CA LEU A 45 -11.79 4.89 -8.70
C LEU A 45 -11.88 6.30 -9.30
N VAL A 46 -11.16 7.25 -8.72
CA VAL A 46 -11.18 8.65 -9.16
C VAL A 46 -10.06 8.92 -10.15
N LEU A 47 -8.85 8.48 -9.84
CA LEU A 47 -7.68 8.76 -10.66
C LEU A 47 -7.78 8.17 -12.07
N ASN A 48 -8.39 7.00 -12.25
CA ASN A 48 -8.54 6.37 -13.55
C ASN A 48 -9.43 7.16 -14.52
N LEU A 49 -10.30 8.04 -14.04
CA LEU A 49 -11.05 8.94 -14.91
C LEU A 49 -10.14 9.89 -15.71
N VAL A 50 -8.99 10.24 -15.14
CA VAL A 50 -7.98 11.10 -15.75
C VAL A 50 -6.83 10.27 -16.30
N ALA A 51 -6.34 9.31 -15.51
CA ALA A 51 -5.17 8.51 -15.85
C ALA A 51 -5.36 7.68 -17.13
N VAL A 52 -6.55 7.07 -17.33
CA VAL A 52 -6.81 6.24 -18.52
C VAL A 52 -6.77 7.06 -19.81
N PRO A 53 -7.46 8.22 -19.95
CA PRO A 53 -7.31 9.06 -21.14
C PRO A 53 -5.89 9.58 -21.35
N VAL A 54 -5.22 10.02 -20.28
CA VAL A 54 -3.86 10.55 -20.36
C VAL A 54 -2.87 9.45 -20.77
N MET A 55 -3.03 8.22 -20.25
CA MET A 55 -2.22 7.07 -20.68
C MET A 55 -2.43 6.77 -22.17
N GLY A 56 -3.67 6.85 -22.65
CA GLY A 56 -3.96 6.73 -24.10
C GLY A 56 -3.21 7.77 -24.93
N LEU A 57 -3.16 9.01 -24.45
CA LEU A 57 -2.39 10.07 -25.10
C LEU A 57 -0.87 9.78 -25.10
N VAL A 58 -0.32 9.32 -23.97
CA VAL A 58 1.11 8.91 -23.88
C VAL A 58 1.41 7.80 -24.90
N GLN A 59 0.55 6.78 -25.00
CA GLN A 59 0.73 5.69 -25.96
C GLN A 59 0.69 6.14 -27.41
N ILE A 60 -0.30 6.99 -27.78
CA ILE A 60 -0.42 7.52 -29.15
C ILE A 60 0.84 8.35 -29.48
N CYS A 61 1.25 9.24 -28.58
CA CYS A 61 2.45 10.05 -28.78
C CYS A 61 3.71 9.18 -28.91
N GLY A 62 3.84 8.13 -28.10
CA GLY A 62 4.95 7.18 -28.19
C GLY A 62 5.00 6.47 -29.55
N ILE A 63 3.85 6.02 -30.06
CA ILE A 63 3.77 5.42 -31.40
C ILE A 63 4.14 6.45 -32.48
N CYS A 64 3.62 7.68 -32.38
CA CYS A 64 3.95 8.76 -33.32
C CYS A 64 5.45 9.05 -33.35
N VAL A 65 6.09 9.16 -32.18
CA VAL A 65 7.55 9.38 -32.08
C VAL A 65 8.32 8.23 -32.73
N SER A 66 7.91 6.99 -32.45
CA SER A 66 8.57 5.81 -33.01
C SER A 66 8.46 5.75 -34.54
N VAL A 67 7.29 6.03 -35.09
CA VAL A 67 7.05 6.01 -36.55
C VAL A 67 7.73 7.18 -37.25
N LEU A 68 7.73 8.35 -36.60
CA LEU A 68 8.29 9.61 -37.19
C LEU A 68 9.74 9.84 -36.81
N SER A 69 10.43 8.89 -36.18
CA SER A 69 11.81 9.02 -35.69
C SER A 69 12.81 9.47 -36.74
N GLY A 70 12.59 9.15 -38.03
CA GLY A 70 13.40 9.62 -39.15
C GLY A 70 13.18 11.08 -39.55
N VAL A 71 12.14 11.74 -39.04
CA VAL A 71 11.77 13.12 -39.38
C VAL A 71 11.60 13.92 -38.09
N GLU A 72 12.71 14.40 -37.54
CA GLU A 72 12.81 15.00 -36.20
C GLU A 72 11.79 16.11 -35.96
N PHE A 73 11.57 17.00 -36.93
CA PHE A 73 10.67 18.14 -36.77
C PHE A 73 9.19 17.68 -36.58
N MET A 74 8.81 16.52 -37.12
CA MET A 74 7.49 15.90 -36.93
C MET A 74 7.39 15.10 -35.62
N ALA A 75 8.46 14.45 -35.21
CA ALA A 75 8.53 13.67 -33.98
C ALA A 75 8.53 14.56 -32.72
N ARG A 76 9.20 15.72 -32.76
CA ARG A 76 9.36 16.65 -31.62
C ARG A 76 8.03 17.08 -30.96
N PRO A 77 7.00 17.55 -31.68
CA PRO A 77 5.74 17.94 -31.06
C PRO A 77 5.05 16.77 -30.34
N ALA A 78 5.05 15.57 -30.97
CA ALA A 78 4.50 14.37 -30.36
C ALA A 78 5.27 13.98 -29.10
N GLY A 79 6.61 14.05 -29.14
CA GLY A 79 7.47 13.82 -27.98
C GLY A 79 7.20 14.78 -26.84
N TRP A 80 7.02 16.07 -27.13
CA TRP A 80 6.73 17.07 -26.11
C TRP A 80 5.34 16.89 -25.48
N ILE A 81 4.31 16.62 -26.27
CA ILE A 81 2.96 16.32 -25.77
C ILE A 81 2.99 15.04 -24.92
N GLY A 82 3.65 13.99 -25.40
CA GLY A 82 3.82 12.74 -24.67
C GLY A 82 4.53 12.92 -23.34
N HIS A 83 5.58 13.74 -23.30
CA HIS A 83 6.29 14.09 -22.07
C HIS A 83 5.38 14.80 -21.06
N LEU A 84 4.66 15.85 -21.49
CA LEU A 84 3.72 16.55 -20.60
C LEU A 84 2.62 15.63 -20.06
N ALA A 85 2.09 14.76 -20.91
CA ALA A 85 1.10 13.78 -20.49
C ALA A 85 1.70 12.77 -19.49
N ALA A 86 2.93 12.31 -19.70
CA ALA A 86 3.62 11.42 -18.78
C ALA A 86 3.89 12.09 -17.41
N VAL A 87 4.33 13.35 -17.41
CA VAL A 87 4.51 14.14 -16.19
C VAL A 87 3.18 14.29 -15.44
N ALA A 88 2.10 14.65 -16.14
CA ALA A 88 0.77 14.79 -15.53
C ALA A 88 0.28 13.44 -14.93
N LEU A 89 0.58 12.32 -15.59
CA LEU A 89 0.25 10.98 -15.09
C LEU A 89 1.03 10.65 -13.81
N VAL A 90 2.34 10.91 -13.78
CA VAL A 90 3.18 10.68 -12.59
C VAL A 90 2.76 11.59 -11.45
N ASP A 91 2.52 12.88 -11.72
CA ASP A 91 2.10 13.84 -10.70
C ASP A 91 0.70 13.53 -10.14
N SER A 92 -0.17 12.89 -10.93
CA SER A 92 -1.47 12.43 -10.43
C SER A 92 -1.36 11.42 -9.27
N ALA A 93 -0.29 10.64 -9.22
CA ALA A 93 -0.03 9.71 -8.12
C ALA A 93 0.23 10.44 -6.79
N ARG A 94 0.76 11.66 -6.82
CA ARG A 94 0.99 12.50 -5.62
C ARG A 94 -0.30 12.91 -4.91
N LEU A 95 -1.45 12.88 -5.62
CA LEU A 95 -2.75 13.12 -5.00
C LEU A 95 -3.09 12.05 -3.95
N VAL A 96 -2.57 10.84 -4.08
CA VAL A 96 -2.74 9.79 -3.07
C VAL A 96 -1.97 10.13 -1.79
N GLU A 97 -0.80 10.75 -1.92
CA GLU A 97 -0.01 11.21 -0.77
C GLU A 97 -0.68 12.39 -0.06
N ALA A 98 -1.38 13.26 -0.81
CA ALA A 98 -2.11 14.39 -0.27
C ALA A 98 -3.42 13.99 0.46
N VAL A 99 -3.94 12.79 0.19
CA VAL A 99 -5.18 12.27 0.79
C VAL A 99 -4.94 10.86 1.33
N PRO A 100 -4.34 10.74 2.53
CA PRO A 100 -3.94 9.44 3.11
C PRO A 100 -5.09 8.42 3.22
N SER A 101 -6.33 8.88 3.38
CA SER A 101 -7.51 8.01 3.47
C SER A 101 -7.82 7.22 2.18
N LEU A 102 -7.23 7.58 1.05
CA LEU A 102 -7.37 6.84 -0.21
C LEU A 102 -6.52 5.56 -0.26
N ALA A 103 -5.55 5.42 0.62
CA ALA A 103 -4.70 4.22 0.72
C ALA A 103 -4.58 3.81 2.19
N ILE A 104 -5.12 2.66 2.53
CA ILE A 104 -5.11 2.11 3.88
C ILE A 104 -4.07 1.00 3.95
N ARG A 105 -3.23 1.03 4.97
CA ARG A 105 -2.29 -0.06 5.25
C ARG A 105 -3.01 -1.18 5.99
N VAL A 106 -2.79 -2.40 5.53
CA VAL A 106 -3.43 -3.60 6.10
C VAL A 106 -2.42 -4.73 6.23
N PRO A 107 -2.49 -5.53 7.29
CA PRO A 107 -1.68 -6.73 7.39
C PRO A 107 -1.96 -7.70 6.24
N PRO A 108 -0.96 -8.49 5.78
CA PRO A 108 -1.17 -9.53 4.78
C PRO A 108 -2.28 -10.48 5.23
N PRO A 109 -3.32 -10.68 4.40
CA PRO A 109 -4.45 -11.53 4.77
C PRO A 109 -4.07 -13.01 4.77
N PRO A 110 -4.71 -13.85 5.60
CA PRO A 110 -4.52 -15.29 5.56
C PRO A 110 -5.07 -15.88 4.27
N VAL A 111 -4.35 -16.85 3.70
CA VAL A 111 -4.72 -17.52 2.45
C VAL A 111 -6.20 -18.01 2.41
N PRO A 112 -6.77 -18.60 3.48
CA PRO A 112 -8.18 -19.00 3.47
C PRO A 112 -9.15 -17.84 3.22
N LEU A 113 -8.86 -16.65 3.73
CA LEU A 113 -9.69 -15.46 3.52
C LEU A 113 -9.63 -15.00 2.06
N VAL A 114 -8.44 -15.01 1.45
CA VAL A 114 -8.24 -14.70 0.03
C VAL A 114 -9.00 -15.69 -0.86
N LEU A 115 -8.90 -16.99 -0.57
CA LEU A 115 -9.62 -18.02 -1.31
C LEU A 115 -11.14 -17.87 -1.17
N THR A 116 -11.63 -17.63 0.05
CA THR A 116 -13.05 -17.37 0.31
C THR A 116 -13.56 -16.20 -0.51
N TYR A 117 -12.81 -15.10 -0.57
CA TYR A 117 -13.16 -13.94 -1.36
C TYR A 117 -13.30 -14.29 -2.86
N TYR A 118 -12.29 -14.93 -3.46
CA TYR A 118 -12.34 -15.24 -4.90
C TYR A 118 -13.37 -16.29 -5.25
N VAL A 119 -13.57 -17.30 -4.41
CA VAL A 119 -14.62 -18.31 -4.63
C VAL A 119 -16.01 -17.65 -4.55
N ALA A 120 -16.23 -16.78 -3.56
CA ALA A 120 -17.50 -16.06 -3.43
C ALA A 120 -17.72 -15.06 -4.57
N LEU A 121 -16.69 -14.35 -5.00
CA LEU A 121 -16.75 -13.44 -6.14
C LEU A 121 -17.08 -14.20 -7.44
N GLY A 122 -16.40 -15.31 -7.70
CA GLY A 122 -16.67 -16.17 -8.84
C GLY A 122 -18.10 -16.74 -8.81
N ALA A 123 -18.56 -17.20 -7.65
CA ALA A 123 -19.93 -17.67 -7.47
C ALA A 123 -20.96 -16.56 -7.72
N ALA A 124 -20.70 -15.34 -7.25
CA ALA A 124 -21.56 -14.18 -7.48
C ALA A 124 -21.67 -13.81 -8.98
N LEU A 125 -20.62 -14.04 -9.76
CA LEU A 125 -20.63 -13.82 -11.21
C LEU A 125 -21.35 -14.93 -11.98
N TRP A 126 -21.28 -16.19 -11.51
CA TRP A 126 -21.80 -17.35 -12.20
C TRP A 126 -23.26 -17.71 -11.79
N MET A 127 -23.61 -17.55 -10.51
CA MET A 127 -24.92 -17.93 -9.97
C MET A 127 -25.99 -16.88 -10.25
N ARG A 128 -27.26 -17.29 -10.09
CA ARG A 128 -28.45 -16.43 -10.22
C ARG A 128 -29.38 -16.62 -9.02
N GLY A 129 -30.24 -15.65 -8.76
CA GLY A 129 -31.21 -15.71 -7.66
C GLY A 129 -30.61 -15.63 -6.27
N LEU A 130 -31.22 -16.31 -5.30
CA LEU A 130 -30.81 -16.32 -3.90
C LEU A 130 -29.33 -16.76 -3.67
N PRO A 131 -28.81 -17.81 -4.35
CA PRO A 131 -27.40 -18.19 -4.17
C PRO A 131 -26.42 -17.05 -4.57
N ARG A 132 -26.74 -16.26 -5.59
CA ARG A 132 -25.95 -15.08 -5.96
C ARG A 132 -25.90 -14.06 -4.83
N LEU A 133 -27.05 -13.76 -4.21
CA LEU A 133 -27.10 -12.82 -3.10
C LEU A 133 -26.25 -13.30 -1.93
N GLY A 134 -26.34 -14.59 -1.56
CA GLY A 134 -25.47 -15.20 -0.55
C GLY A 134 -23.99 -15.05 -0.88
N SER A 135 -23.60 -15.32 -2.14
CA SER A 135 -22.22 -15.17 -2.58
C SER A 135 -21.72 -13.71 -2.53
N VAL A 136 -22.56 -12.75 -2.89
CA VAL A 136 -22.22 -11.31 -2.77
C VAL A 136 -22.02 -10.92 -1.31
N VAL A 137 -22.87 -11.40 -0.39
CA VAL A 137 -22.72 -11.15 1.05
C VAL A 137 -21.41 -11.76 1.58
N VAL A 138 -21.08 -12.99 1.19
CA VAL A 138 -19.83 -13.65 1.61
C VAL A 138 -18.61 -12.91 1.04
N ALA A 139 -18.65 -12.50 -0.23
CA ALA A 139 -17.57 -11.72 -0.83
C ALA A 139 -17.39 -10.36 -0.12
N GLY A 140 -18.49 -9.68 0.19
CA GLY A 140 -18.48 -8.42 0.95
C GLY A 140 -17.93 -8.57 2.37
N ALA A 141 -18.33 -9.63 3.08
CA ALA A 141 -17.80 -9.95 4.41
C ALA A 141 -16.30 -10.29 4.36
N ALA A 142 -15.87 -11.06 3.36
CA ALA A 142 -14.46 -11.34 3.14
C ALA A 142 -13.66 -10.08 2.79
N ALA A 143 -14.20 -9.20 1.93
CA ALA A 143 -13.59 -7.89 1.64
C ALA A 143 -13.44 -7.02 2.90
N ALA A 144 -14.47 -6.95 3.73
CA ALA A 144 -14.41 -6.26 5.01
C ALA A 144 -13.33 -6.87 5.94
N GLY A 145 -13.22 -8.20 5.97
CA GLY A 145 -12.16 -8.89 6.68
C GLY A 145 -10.75 -8.57 6.17
N LEU A 146 -10.58 -8.46 4.85
CA LEU A 146 -9.32 -8.05 4.21
C LEU A 146 -8.92 -6.62 4.62
N VAL A 147 -9.87 -5.69 4.63
CA VAL A 147 -9.63 -4.28 4.97
C VAL A 147 -9.47 -4.07 6.48
N SER A 148 -10.20 -4.83 7.31
CA SER A 148 -10.06 -4.74 8.78
C SER A 148 -8.73 -5.26 9.29
N GLY A 149 -7.97 -5.91 8.42
CA GLY A 149 -6.58 -6.26 8.66
C GLY A 149 -6.41 -7.32 9.75
N GLN A 150 -7.12 -8.45 9.68
CA GLN A 150 -6.80 -9.59 10.52
C GLN A 150 -5.47 -10.19 10.03
N PRO A 151 -4.36 -10.11 10.81
CA PRO A 151 -3.09 -10.64 10.36
C PRO A 151 -3.14 -12.15 10.25
N ALA A 152 -2.42 -12.69 9.26
CA ALA A 152 -2.26 -14.14 9.11
C ALA A 152 -1.68 -14.80 10.39
N GLY A 153 -0.95 -14.02 11.16
CA GLY A 153 -0.30 -14.45 12.39
C GLY A 153 -1.23 -14.85 13.55
N TRP A 154 -2.55 -14.61 13.45
CA TRP A 154 -3.47 -15.19 14.45
C TRP A 154 -3.46 -16.72 14.45
N LEU A 155 -3.02 -17.33 13.33
CA LEU A 155 -2.77 -18.77 13.18
C LEU A 155 -1.30 -19.13 13.44
N ALA A 156 -0.42 -18.15 13.67
CA ALA A 156 0.96 -18.43 13.99
C ALA A 156 1.07 -19.14 15.34
N PRO A 157 2.00 -20.09 15.49
CA PRO A 157 2.24 -20.71 16.78
C PRO A 157 2.54 -19.63 17.82
N VAL A 158 1.79 -19.61 18.90
CA VAL A 158 2.09 -18.72 20.03
C VAL A 158 3.51 -19.03 20.49
N PRO A 159 4.40 -18.02 20.61
CA PRO A 159 5.74 -18.24 21.10
C PRO A 159 5.71 -19.01 22.42
N ASP A 160 6.65 -19.95 22.61
CA ASP A 160 6.79 -20.62 23.88
C ASP A 160 6.99 -19.56 24.96
N SER A 161 6.03 -19.45 25.88
CA SER A 161 6.04 -18.46 26.96
C SER A 161 7.17 -18.66 27.98
N ARG A 162 8.08 -19.59 27.73
CA ARG A 162 9.21 -19.90 28.61
C ARG A 162 10.56 -19.42 28.11
N SER A 163 10.63 -18.94 26.86
CA SER A 163 11.87 -18.53 26.21
C SER A 163 11.81 -17.10 25.69
N LEU A 164 12.95 -16.41 25.78
CA LEU A 164 13.19 -15.19 25.02
C LEU A 164 13.45 -15.56 23.56
N ARG A 165 12.68 -14.98 22.65
CA ARG A 165 12.95 -15.10 21.21
C ARG A 165 13.59 -13.82 20.72
N VAL A 166 14.72 -13.93 20.04
CA VAL A 166 15.40 -12.82 19.35
C VAL A 166 15.32 -13.08 17.86
N THR A 167 14.84 -12.10 17.10
CA THR A 167 14.71 -12.18 15.65
C THR A 167 15.38 -10.98 15.03
N ALA A 168 16.47 -11.19 14.29
CA ALA A 168 17.03 -10.19 13.40
C ALA A 168 16.29 -10.25 12.06
N PHE A 169 15.84 -9.10 11.56
CA PHE A 169 15.20 -8.99 10.25
C PHE A 169 16.22 -8.69 9.17
N ASP A 170 16.03 -9.30 8.00
CA ASP A 170 16.81 -8.95 6.82
C ASP A 170 16.25 -7.64 6.22
N VAL A 171 16.86 -6.54 6.64
CA VAL A 171 16.55 -5.17 6.20
C VAL A 171 17.69 -4.58 5.35
N GLY A 172 18.55 -5.44 4.79
CA GLY A 172 19.71 -5.07 3.98
C GLY A 172 20.87 -4.55 4.81
N GLN A 173 21.41 -3.38 4.45
CA GLN A 173 22.51 -2.73 5.19
C GLN A 173 21.98 -1.87 6.35
N ALA A 174 21.06 -2.40 7.13
CA ALA A 174 20.39 -1.69 8.20
C ALA A 174 20.13 -2.65 9.37
N ASP A 175 19.70 -2.13 10.51
CA ASP A 175 19.44 -2.92 11.69
C ASP A 175 17.97 -2.89 12.10
N ALA A 176 17.41 -4.06 12.40
CA ALA A 176 16.11 -4.23 13.02
C ALA A 176 16.05 -5.58 13.76
N THR A 177 15.90 -5.54 15.06
CA THR A 177 15.87 -6.74 15.89
C THR A 177 14.69 -6.74 16.84
N LEU A 178 13.84 -7.75 16.75
CA LEU A 178 12.69 -7.95 17.63
C LEU A 178 13.06 -8.92 18.76
N LEU A 179 12.73 -8.51 19.98
CA LEU A 179 12.78 -9.35 21.17
C LEU A 179 11.35 -9.62 21.64
N GLU A 180 10.99 -10.90 21.72
CA GLU A 180 9.72 -11.38 22.25
C GLU A 180 9.99 -12.08 23.59
N PHE A 181 9.53 -11.47 24.69
CA PHE A 181 9.82 -11.94 26.04
C PHE A 181 8.83 -13.03 26.52
N PRO A 182 9.18 -13.84 27.52
CA PRO A 182 8.29 -14.86 28.08
C PRO A 182 6.96 -14.31 28.62
N ASN A 183 6.94 -13.09 29.12
CA ASN A 183 5.75 -12.37 29.56
C ASN A 183 4.90 -11.81 28.40
N ARG A 184 5.27 -12.12 27.14
CA ARG A 184 4.67 -11.64 25.91
C ARG A 184 4.90 -10.15 25.60
N SER A 185 5.72 -9.44 26.37
CA SER A 185 6.13 -8.10 25.96
C SER A 185 7.08 -8.18 24.77
N THR A 186 7.07 -7.13 23.96
CA THR A 186 7.79 -7.01 22.71
C THR A 186 8.65 -5.76 22.70
N LEU A 187 9.87 -5.89 22.24
CA LEU A 187 10.81 -4.79 22.11
C LEU A 187 11.47 -4.87 20.74
N LEU A 188 11.33 -3.82 19.96
CA LEU A 188 12.01 -3.68 18.67
C LEU A 188 13.20 -2.74 18.84
N VAL A 189 14.38 -3.22 18.51
CA VAL A 189 15.61 -2.41 18.48
C VAL A 189 15.86 -2.01 17.05
N ASP A 190 15.83 -0.72 16.80
CA ASP A 190 15.91 -0.07 15.48
C ASP A 190 14.81 -0.51 14.50
N ALA A 191 14.61 0.26 13.47
CA ALA A 191 13.52 0.06 12.52
C ALA A 191 14.00 -0.09 11.08
N GLY A 192 15.30 -0.26 10.89
CA GLY A 192 15.88 -0.32 9.56
C GLY A 192 15.77 0.98 8.80
N GLY A 193 16.18 0.94 7.55
CA GLY A 193 16.13 2.10 6.66
C GLY A 193 17.08 1.93 5.50
N VAL A 194 17.18 2.96 4.68
CA VAL A 194 18.14 2.98 3.57
C VAL A 194 19.32 3.87 3.96
N PRO A 195 20.56 3.37 3.90
CA PRO A 195 21.74 4.19 4.12
C PRO A 195 21.68 5.48 3.30
N PHE A 196 22.20 6.56 3.85
CA PHE A 196 22.21 7.90 3.23
C PHE A 196 20.84 8.56 3.04
N GLY A 197 19.76 8.03 3.68
CA GLY A 197 18.46 8.68 3.74
C GLY A 197 17.70 8.74 2.41
N SER A 198 17.90 7.77 1.52
CA SER A 198 17.09 7.68 0.30
C SER A 198 15.62 7.44 0.64
N THR A 199 14.72 8.28 0.14
CA THR A 199 13.26 8.14 0.31
C THR A 199 12.63 7.20 -0.73
N ALA A 200 13.42 6.67 -1.67
CA ALA A 200 12.91 5.85 -2.76
C ALA A 200 12.34 4.49 -2.30
N PHE A 201 12.81 3.97 -1.16
CA PHE A 201 12.36 2.70 -0.62
C PHE A 201 12.20 2.80 0.90
N ASP A 202 10.97 2.68 1.36
CA ASP A 202 10.64 2.66 2.79
C ASP A 202 10.71 1.22 3.33
N VAL A 203 11.80 0.91 4.02
CA VAL A 203 12.06 -0.39 4.64
C VAL A 203 11.01 -0.71 5.71
N GLY A 204 10.62 0.29 6.50
CA GLY A 204 9.60 0.13 7.54
C GLY A 204 8.29 -0.39 6.97
N SER A 205 7.75 0.32 5.97
CA SER A 205 6.44 -0.01 5.40
C SER A 205 6.44 -1.23 4.49
N ARG A 206 7.56 -1.52 3.81
CA ARG A 206 7.59 -2.57 2.77
C ARG A 206 8.18 -3.90 3.26
N VAL A 207 9.00 -3.87 4.30
CA VAL A 207 9.69 -5.05 4.81
C VAL A 207 9.30 -5.33 6.25
N LEU A 208 9.57 -4.37 7.16
CA LEU A 208 9.49 -4.62 8.60
C LEU A 208 8.05 -4.76 9.08
N SER A 209 7.15 -3.84 8.72
CA SER A 209 5.74 -3.94 9.12
C SER A 209 5.05 -5.22 8.63
N PRO A 210 5.18 -5.63 7.35
CA PRO A 210 4.66 -6.93 6.90
C PRO A 210 5.23 -8.12 7.67
N ALA A 211 6.53 -8.09 8.00
CA ALA A 211 7.17 -9.16 8.75
C ALA A 211 6.67 -9.25 10.22
N LEU A 212 6.44 -8.11 10.87
CA LEU A 212 5.86 -8.03 12.21
C LEU A 212 4.39 -8.49 12.19
N TRP A 213 3.60 -8.08 11.20
CA TRP A 213 2.22 -8.55 11.04
C TRP A 213 2.14 -10.05 10.76
N ALA A 214 3.04 -10.61 9.97
CA ALA A 214 3.10 -12.05 9.71
C ALA A 214 3.36 -12.86 10.99
N ARG A 215 3.96 -12.25 12.00
CA ARG A 215 4.15 -12.82 13.35
C ARG A 215 2.93 -12.62 14.26
N GLY A 216 1.89 -11.96 13.80
CA GLY A 216 0.66 -11.69 14.55
C GLY A 216 0.74 -10.44 15.43
N LEU A 217 1.82 -9.67 15.36
CA LEU A 217 1.95 -8.43 16.12
C LEU A 217 1.00 -7.37 15.55
N ARG A 218 0.30 -6.67 16.44
CA ARG A 218 -0.58 -5.54 16.15
C ARG A 218 -0.19 -4.28 16.90
N ARG A 219 0.54 -4.46 17.97
CA ARG A 219 1.10 -3.43 18.81
C ARG A 219 2.52 -3.80 19.16
N LEU A 220 3.29 -2.81 19.47
CA LEU A 220 4.63 -2.96 19.99
C LEU A 220 4.66 -2.34 21.39
N ASP A 221 5.25 -3.03 22.36
CA ASP A 221 5.35 -2.45 23.70
C ASP A 221 6.44 -1.38 23.72
N THR A 222 7.63 -1.70 23.20
CA THR A 222 8.76 -0.78 23.24
C THR A 222 9.47 -0.72 21.90
N LEU A 223 9.74 0.50 21.42
CA LEU A 223 10.65 0.79 20.31
C LEU A 223 11.92 1.41 20.86
N VAL A 224 13.06 0.82 20.60
CA VAL A 224 14.39 1.35 20.97
C VAL A 224 15.04 1.94 19.73
N LEU A 225 15.45 3.19 19.80
CA LEU A 225 16.21 3.89 18.76
C LEU A 225 17.63 4.07 19.26
N THR A 226 18.56 3.27 18.74
CA THR A 226 19.95 3.29 19.24
C THR A 226 20.64 4.60 18.94
N HIS A 227 20.45 5.11 17.72
CA HIS A 227 20.95 6.41 17.26
C HIS A 227 20.16 6.91 16.05
N GLY A 228 20.46 8.13 15.57
CA GLY A 228 19.64 8.81 14.55
C GLY A 228 19.97 8.49 13.10
N ASP A 229 20.84 7.57 12.78
CA ASP A 229 21.25 7.30 11.40
C ASP A 229 20.10 6.70 10.57
N PRO A 230 19.99 7.04 9.29
CA PRO A 230 18.85 6.63 8.45
C PRO A 230 18.64 5.12 8.35
N ASP A 231 19.67 4.32 8.44
CA ASP A 231 19.63 2.85 8.43
C ASP A 231 19.14 2.23 9.76
N HIS A 232 18.99 3.03 10.81
CA HIS A 232 18.40 2.63 12.10
C HIS A 232 17.00 3.19 12.34
N ILE A 233 16.75 4.43 11.91
CA ILE A 233 15.47 5.10 12.18
C ILE A 233 14.57 5.27 10.96
N GLY A 234 15.07 4.99 9.75
CA GLY A 234 14.35 5.28 8.49
C GLY A 234 12.99 4.59 8.37
N GLY A 235 12.84 3.39 8.90
CA GLY A 235 11.55 2.69 8.98
C GLY A 235 10.68 3.08 10.17
N GLY A 236 11.22 3.87 11.10
CA GLY A 236 10.54 4.27 12.34
C GLY A 236 9.16 4.88 12.15
N PRO A 237 8.96 5.83 11.22
CA PRO A 237 7.64 6.40 10.96
C PRO A 237 6.57 5.35 10.67
N ALA A 238 6.87 4.37 9.83
CA ALA A 238 5.92 3.31 9.52
C ALA A 238 5.63 2.40 10.73
N ILE A 239 6.63 2.15 11.57
CA ILE A 239 6.46 1.35 12.80
C ILE A 239 5.58 2.09 13.81
N VAL A 240 5.74 3.39 13.96
CA VAL A 240 4.90 4.22 14.85
C VAL A 240 3.45 4.18 14.37
N ASP A 241 3.20 4.40 13.08
CA ASP A 241 1.86 4.41 12.50
C ASP A 241 1.16 3.04 12.57
N ASP A 242 1.91 1.95 12.32
CA ASP A 242 1.31 0.62 12.20
C ASP A 242 1.15 -0.12 13.54
N PHE A 243 2.02 0.17 14.53
CA PHE A 243 2.11 -0.62 15.76
C PHE A 243 1.93 0.21 17.03
N ALA A 244 1.87 1.54 16.96
CA ALA A 244 1.65 2.47 18.07
C ALA A 244 2.42 2.03 19.34
N PRO A 245 3.77 2.09 19.35
CA PRO A 245 4.58 1.63 20.46
C PRO A 245 4.20 2.37 21.75
N SER A 246 4.02 1.61 22.85
CA SER A 246 3.63 2.18 24.13
C SER A 246 4.74 3.04 24.75
N GLU A 247 5.99 2.66 24.47
CA GLU A 247 7.18 3.37 24.91
C GLU A 247 8.20 3.49 23.78
N VAL A 248 8.89 4.61 23.72
CA VAL A 248 10.04 4.80 22.83
C VAL A 248 11.25 5.20 23.66
N TRP A 249 12.31 4.37 23.55
CA TRP A 249 13.56 4.62 24.23
C TRP A 249 14.56 5.18 23.22
N GLU A 250 15.09 6.32 23.53
CA GLU A 250 16.16 6.96 22.79
C GLU A 250 17.51 6.61 23.42
N GLY A 251 18.52 6.31 22.61
CA GLY A 251 19.88 6.16 23.06
C GLY A 251 20.48 7.50 23.55
N ILE A 252 21.69 7.82 23.15
CA ILE A 252 22.28 9.13 23.51
C ILE A 252 21.52 10.24 22.77
N PRO A 253 20.88 11.19 23.46
CA PRO A 253 20.12 12.25 22.80
C PRO A 253 20.98 13.10 21.86
N VAL A 254 20.53 13.26 20.62
CA VAL A 254 21.19 14.13 19.62
C VAL A 254 20.22 15.25 19.23
N PRO A 255 20.19 16.38 19.96
CA PRO A 255 19.18 17.44 19.81
C PRO A 255 19.07 18.05 18.43
N HIS A 256 20.16 18.01 17.64
CA HIS A 256 20.22 18.63 16.31
C HIS A 256 19.97 17.64 15.15
N HIS A 257 19.71 16.37 15.44
CA HIS A 257 19.43 15.36 14.40
C HIS A 257 17.99 15.47 13.90
N ARG A 258 17.78 16.15 12.77
CA ARG A 258 16.43 16.47 12.25
C ARG A 258 15.53 15.25 12.06
N GLY A 259 16.06 14.14 11.52
CA GLY A 259 15.29 12.91 11.29
C GLY A 259 14.79 12.30 12.60
N LEU A 260 15.66 12.19 13.60
CA LEU A 260 15.30 11.66 14.91
C LEU A 260 14.27 12.55 15.62
N GLN A 261 14.45 13.88 15.59
CA GLN A 261 13.49 14.81 16.18
C GLN A 261 12.12 14.76 15.51
N ALA A 262 12.07 14.60 14.19
CA ALA A 262 10.82 14.42 13.45
C ALA A 262 10.08 13.13 13.87
N LEU A 263 10.82 12.01 13.99
CA LEU A 263 10.26 10.74 14.46
C LEU A 263 9.76 10.83 15.91
N LEU A 264 10.52 11.45 16.80
CA LEU A 264 10.10 11.67 18.20
C LEU A 264 8.89 12.60 18.31
N ALA A 265 8.73 13.58 17.41
CA ALA A 265 7.55 14.42 17.34
C ALA A 265 6.32 13.58 16.92
N GLN A 266 6.43 12.74 15.89
CA GLN A 266 5.38 11.82 15.46
C GLN A 266 4.94 10.87 16.59
N VAL A 267 5.89 10.33 17.36
CA VAL A 267 5.59 9.47 18.54
C VAL A 267 4.75 10.21 19.59
N ARG A 268 4.96 11.51 19.77
CA ARG A 268 4.19 12.31 20.75
C ARG A 268 2.77 12.63 20.29
N GLU A 269 2.52 12.57 19.00
CA GLU A 269 1.21 12.86 18.38
C GLU A 269 0.36 11.59 18.21
N ALA A 270 0.98 10.40 18.23
CA ALA A 270 0.33 9.09 18.06
C ALA A 270 -0.23 8.54 19.39
#